data_fd77d6f08cbd942834ffa048bf60ce9e
#
_entry.id   fd77d6f08cbd942834ffa048bf60ce9e
#
_cell.length_a   1.000
_cell.length_b   1.000
_cell.length_c   1.000
_cell.angle_alpha   90.00
_cell.angle_beta   90.00
_cell.angle_gamma   90.00
#
_symmetry.space_group_name_H-M   'P 1'
#
loop_
_entity.id
_entity.type
_entity.pdbx_description
1 polymer ?
#
loop_
_entity_poly.entity_id
_entity_poly.type
_entity_poly.pdbx_seq_one_letter_code
_entity_poly.pdbx_strand_id
1 'polypeptide(L)'
;MRQTGTADQQRYNQLKRSIAELGYFRYGSLLRRFMPCGKLGCRCQAAPPELHGPYYQWTRKVAGKTVTVRLTKQQATLLDTWISNGRRLDRILAQMQRVSHRATDRLLQRLRQP
;
A
#
# COMPACT_ATOMS: atom_id res chain seq x y z
N MET A 1 -4.08 -22.30 -31.59
CA MET A 1 -3.82 -22.18 -30.92
C MET A 1 -4.06 -21.95 -30.03
N ARG A 2 -4.06 -22.11 -29.54
CA ARG A 2 -4.31 -21.81 -28.85
C ARG A 2 -4.09 -21.75 -27.91
N GLN A 3 -4.00 -21.76 -27.65
CA GLN A 3 -4.11 -21.46 -26.66
C GLN A 3 -3.14 -21.63 -25.66
N THR A 4 -1.84 -21.72 -25.89
CA THR A 4 -0.83 -21.63 -24.89
C THR A 4 -1.01 -20.40 -24.07
N GLY A 5 -1.46 -19.44 -24.20
CA GLY A 5 -1.62 -18.30 -23.35
C GLY A 5 -2.95 -18.22 -22.63
N THR A 6 -3.81 -19.22 -22.80
CA THR A 6 -5.17 -19.12 -22.29
C THR A 6 -5.22 -18.98 -20.78
N ALA A 7 -4.47 -19.80 -20.05
CA ALA A 7 -4.43 -19.71 -18.58
C ALA A 7 -3.81 -18.40 -18.13
N ASP A 8 -2.74 -17.98 -18.78
CA ASP A 8 -2.11 -16.69 -18.48
C ASP A 8 -3.04 -15.53 -18.78
N GLN A 9 -3.74 -15.58 -19.90
CA GLN A 9 -4.69 -14.55 -20.29
C GLN A 9 -5.83 -14.46 -19.29
N GLN A 10 -6.36 -15.59 -18.85
CA GLN A 10 -7.42 -15.62 -17.84
C GLN A 10 -6.94 -15.04 -16.52
N ARG A 11 -5.74 -15.43 -16.10
CA ARG A 11 -5.16 -14.90 -14.86
C ARG A 11 -4.93 -13.40 -14.97
N TYR A 12 -4.40 -12.95 -16.08
CA TYR A 12 -4.17 -11.52 -16.31
C TYR A 12 -5.49 -10.74 -16.23
N ASN A 13 -6.54 -11.26 -16.85
CA ASN A 13 -7.86 -10.63 -16.82
C ASN A 13 -8.45 -10.58 -15.41
N GLN A 14 -8.26 -11.63 -14.61
CA GLN A 14 -8.69 -11.63 -13.21
C GLN A 14 -7.98 -10.54 -12.43
N LEU A 15 -6.68 -10.39 -12.63
CA LEU A 15 -5.89 -9.37 -11.95
C LEU A 15 -6.35 -7.97 -12.33
N LYS A 16 -6.65 -7.75 -13.61
CA LYS A 16 -7.20 -6.46 -14.06
C LYS A 16 -8.53 -6.16 -13.37
N ARG A 17 -9.39 -7.15 -13.25
CA ARG A 17 -10.68 -6.97 -12.56
C ARG A 17 -10.49 -6.62 -11.10
N SER A 18 -9.47 -7.22 -10.45
CA SER A 18 -9.17 -6.91 -9.06
C SER A 18 -8.77 -5.45 -8.88
N ILE A 19 -8.04 -4.88 -9.85
CA ILE A 19 -7.70 -3.46 -9.81
C ILE A 19 -8.97 -2.61 -9.87
N ALA A 20 -9.90 -2.99 -10.74
CA ALA A 20 -11.14 -2.23 -10.92
C ALA A 20 -11.99 -2.19 -9.65
N GLU A 21 -11.81 -3.14 -8.74
CA GLU A 21 -12.55 -3.21 -7.50
C GLU A 21 -11.94 -2.37 -6.37
N LEU A 22 -10.71 -1.88 -6.56
CA LEU A 22 -10.04 -1.09 -5.53
C LEU A 22 -10.68 0.30 -5.41
N GLY A 23 -10.81 0.76 -4.17
CA GLY A 23 -11.15 2.15 -3.92
C GLY A 23 -9.92 3.03 -4.02
N TYR A 24 -10.02 4.24 -3.44
CA TYR A 24 -8.87 5.14 -3.39
C TYR A 24 -7.68 4.47 -2.73
N PHE A 25 -6.49 4.87 -3.14
CA PHE A 25 -5.28 4.35 -2.52
C PHE A 25 -4.30 5.48 -2.24
N ARG A 26 -3.52 5.27 -1.19
CA ARG A 26 -2.46 6.17 -0.79
C ARG A 26 -1.27 5.33 -0.36
N TYR A 27 -0.11 5.97 -0.30
CA TYR A 27 1.13 5.34 0.17
C TYR A 27 1.63 6.07 1.40
N GLY A 28 2.52 5.43 2.11
CA GLY A 28 3.13 5.98 3.30
C GLY A 28 2.99 5.05 4.49
N SER A 29 3.36 5.55 5.64
CA SER A 29 3.31 4.83 6.90
C SER A 29 2.36 5.52 7.85
N LEU A 30 1.48 4.75 8.46
CA LEU A 30 0.58 5.23 9.49
C LEU A 30 1.07 4.71 10.84
N LEU A 31 1.29 5.63 11.76
CA LEU A 31 1.84 5.31 13.07
C LEU A 31 0.89 5.80 14.16
N ARG A 32 0.64 4.92 15.13
CA ARG A 32 -0.14 5.24 16.31
C ARG A 32 0.82 5.38 17.48
N ARG A 33 0.79 6.54 18.16
CA ARG A 33 1.78 6.85 19.19
C ARG A 33 1.12 7.38 20.45
N PHE A 34 1.78 7.09 21.57
CA PHE A 34 1.50 7.71 22.86
C PHE A 34 2.75 8.50 23.23
N MET A 35 2.59 9.73 23.63
CA MET A 35 3.72 10.63 23.84
C MET A 35 3.52 11.48 25.08
N PRO A 36 4.62 11.85 25.77
CA PRO A 36 4.55 12.88 26.82
C PRO A 36 4.29 14.25 26.19
N CYS A 37 3.74 15.17 27.00
CA CYS A 37 3.62 16.57 26.59
C CYS A 37 4.71 17.39 27.23
N GLY A 38 4.82 18.67 26.84
CA GLY A 38 5.82 19.55 27.40
C GLY A 38 5.43 20.23 28.71
N LYS A 39 4.26 19.93 29.27
CA LYS A 39 3.78 20.62 30.48
C LYS A 39 4.38 20.00 31.73
N LEU A 40 5.00 20.83 32.56
CA LEU A 40 5.47 20.40 33.88
C LEU A 40 4.30 19.96 34.73
N GLY A 41 4.49 18.91 35.52
CA GLY A 41 3.47 18.39 36.42
C GLY A 41 2.38 17.56 35.79
N CYS A 42 2.47 17.32 34.48
CA CYS A 42 1.51 16.46 33.80
C CYS A 42 1.75 14.99 34.17
N ARG A 43 0.67 14.21 34.20
CA ARG A 43 0.73 12.77 34.51
C ARG A 43 1.65 12.00 33.56
N CYS A 44 1.81 12.49 32.33
CA CYS A 44 2.67 11.83 31.36
C CYS A 44 4.14 11.82 31.79
N GLN A 45 4.51 12.66 32.76
CA GLN A 45 5.86 12.73 33.33
C GLN A 45 5.96 12.01 34.66
N ALA A 46 4.91 11.34 35.11
CA ALA A 46 4.93 10.57 36.34
C ALA A 46 5.70 9.24 36.16
N ALA A 47 5.93 8.55 37.27
CA ALA A 47 6.55 7.23 37.26
C ALA A 47 5.61 6.24 37.92
N PRO A 48 4.90 5.35 37.17
CA PRO A 48 4.98 5.19 35.70
C PRO A 48 4.26 6.33 34.97
N PRO A 49 4.72 6.68 33.77
CA PRO A 49 4.11 7.79 33.04
C PRO A 49 2.75 7.42 32.45
N GLU A 50 1.83 8.36 32.48
CA GLU A 50 0.56 8.26 31.77
C GLU A 50 0.65 9.10 30.52
N LEU A 51 1.09 8.49 29.42
CA LEU A 51 1.33 9.20 28.18
C LEU A 51 0.03 9.65 27.52
N HIS A 52 0.12 10.74 26.77
CA HIS A 52 -1.00 11.24 25.98
C HIS A 52 -1.14 10.45 24.68
N GLY A 53 -2.35 10.32 24.21
CA GLY A 53 -2.63 9.66 22.96
C GLY A 53 -3.89 8.83 23.01
N PRO A 54 -4.09 8.02 21.95
CA PRO A 54 -3.17 7.84 20.85
C PRO A 54 -3.15 9.03 19.91
N TYR A 55 -1.98 9.33 19.38
CA TYR A 55 -1.82 10.25 18.27
C TYR A 55 -1.54 9.45 17.01
N TYR A 56 -2.08 9.89 15.90
CA TYR A 56 -1.91 9.24 14.61
C TYR A 56 -1.06 10.14 13.73
N GLN A 57 -0.03 9.55 13.12
CA GLN A 57 0.88 10.28 12.24
C GLN A 57 1.00 9.54 10.93
N TRP A 58 0.94 10.30 9.85
CA TRP A 58 1.12 9.78 8.51
C TRP A 58 2.38 10.37 7.93
N THR A 59 3.31 9.50 7.54
CA THR A 59 4.57 9.88 6.94
C THR A 59 4.59 9.39 5.50
N ARG A 60 4.93 10.28 4.59
CA ARG A 60 5.00 9.97 3.17
C ARG A 60 6.06 10.79 2.49
N LYS A 61 6.42 10.40 1.27
CA LYS A 61 7.32 11.18 0.43
C LYS A 61 6.51 12.12 -0.46
N VAL A 62 6.92 13.38 -0.51
CA VAL A 62 6.34 14.37 -1.40
C VAL A 62 7.50 15.05 -2.09
N ALA A 63 7.62 14.89 -3.41
CA ALA A 63 8.71 15.44 -4.21
C ALA A 63 10.09 15.13 -3.61
N GLY A 64 10.27 13.88 -3.18
CA GLY A 64 11.54 13.41 -2.62
C GLY A 64 11.76 13.75 -1.15
N LYS A 65 10.85 14.50 -0.53
CA LYS A 65 10.98 14.90 0.87
C LYS A 65 10.03 14.12 1.74
N THR A 66 10.46 13.79 2.95
CA THR A 66 9.62 13.13 3.92
C THR A 66 8.71 14.16 4.59
N VAL A 67 7.41 13.91 4.56
CA VAL A 67 6.41 14.78 5.18
C VAL A 67 5.63 13.96 6.18
N THR A 68 5.51 14.46 7.41
CA THR A 68 4.75 13.82 8.47
C THR A 68 3.66 14.79 8.94
N VAL A 69 2.43 14.28 8.99
CA VAL A 69 1.29 15.07 9.49
C VAL A 69 0.57 14.29 10.56
N ARG A 70 -0.02 15.03 11.51
CA ARG A 70 -0.86 14.42 12.54
C ARG A 70 -2.28 14.31 12.01
N LEU A 71 -2.93 13.21 12.33
CA LEU A 71 -4.29 12.92 11.88
C LEU A 71 -5.20 12.71 13.08
N THR A 72 -6.49 13.01 12.88
CA THR A 72 -7.52 12.57 13.83
C THR A 72 -7.70 11.06 13.69
N LYS A 73 -8.36 10.45 14.68
CA LYS A 73 -8.67 9.03 14.61
C LYS A 73 -9.50 8.69 13.38
N GLN A 74 -10.47 9.54 13.04
CA GLN A 74 -11.33 9.32 11.88
C GLN A 74 -10.53 9.37 10.58
N GLN A 75 -9.64 10.37 10.46
CA GLN A 75 -8.75 10.46 9.31
C GLN A 75 -7.84 9.23 9.20
N ALA A 76 -7.30 8.79 10.33
CA ALA A 76 -6.40 7.63 10.35
C ALA A 76 -7.12 6.36 9.91
N THR A 77 -8.37 6.17 10.30
CA THR A 77 -9.16 5.01 9.88
C THR A 77 -9.35 4.97 8.36
N LEU A 78 -9.69 6.11 7.78
CA LEU A 78 -9.82 6.21 6.32
C LEU A 78 -8.49 5.96 5.63
N LEU A 79 -7.44 6.60 6.13
CA LEU A 79 -6.12 6.46 5.54
C LEU A 79 -5.60 5.03 5.61
N ASP A 80 -5.88 4.33 6.69
CA ASP A 80 -5.49 2.93 6.84
C ASP A 80 -6.08 2.07 5.71
N THR A 81 -7.35 2.29 5.40
CA THR A 81 -8.00 1.62 4.27
C THR A 81 -7.31 1.96 2.95
N TRP A 82 -7.00 3.23 2.73
CA TRP A 82 -6.38 3.67 1.49
C TRP A 82 -4.95 3.14 1.35
N ILE A 83 -4.20 3.07 2.44
CA ILE A 83 -2.86 2.48 2.42
C ILE A 83 -2.93 0.98 2.13
N SER A 84 -3.90 0.29 2.73
CA SER A 84 -4.14 -1.14 2.42
C SER A 84 -4.43 -1.33 0.94
N ASN A 85 -5.24 -0.45 0.36
CA ASN A 85 -5.54 -0.49 -1.07
C ASN A 85 -4.27 -0.30 -1.91
N GLY A 86 -3.39 0.61 -1.51
CA GLY A 86 -2.13 0.83 -2.20
C GLY A 86 -1.23 -0.40 -2.18
N ARG A 87 -1.12 -1.06 -1.03
CA ARG A 87 -0.36 -2.29 -0.92
C ARG A 87 -0.95 -3.41 -1.77
N ARG A 88 -2.27 -3.49 -1.79
CA ARG A 88 -2.95 -4.48 -2.62
C ARG A 88 -2.72 -4.22 -4.10
N LEU A 89 -2.78 -2.95 -4.51
CA LEU A 89 -2.49 -2.57 -5.89
C LEU A 89 -1.08 -3.00 -6.29
N ASP A 90 -0.09 -2.75 -5.43
CA ASP A 90 1.29 -3.12 -5.71
C ASP A 90 1.43 -4.64 -5.87
N ARG A 91 0.77 -5.43 -5.03
CA ARG A 91 0.79 -6.88 -5.16
C ARG A 91 0.15 -7.35 -6.45
N ILE A 92 -0.97 -6.73 -6.83
CA ILE A 92 -1.65 -7.08 -8.09
C ILE A 92 -0.74 -6.76 -9.27
N LEU A 93 -0.14 -5.59 -9.29
CA LEU A 93 0.76 -5.19 -10.37
C LEU A 93 1.96 -6.11 -10.47
N ALA A 94 2.53 -6.53 -9.34
CA ALA A 94 3.64 -7.47 -9.34
C ALA A 94 3.24 -8.81 -9.95
N GLN A 95 2.03 -9.29 -9.64
CA GLN A 95 1.52 -10.53 -10.22
C GLN A 95 1.24 -10.38 -11.71
N MET A 96 0.65 -9.25 -12.11
CA MET A 96 0.42 -8.98 -13.53
C MET A 96 1.74 -8.96 -14.30
N GLN A 97 2.77 -8.38 -13.71
CA GLN A 97 4.07 -8.31 -14.32
C GLN A 97 4.65 -9.71 -14.54
N ARG A 98 4.54 -10.59 -13.54
CA ARG A 98 5.01 -11.99 -13.67
C ARG A 98 4.28 -12.74 -14.75
N VAL A 99 2.95 -12.61 -14.81
CA VAL A 99 2.15 -13.24 -15.84
C VAL A 99 2.51 -12.69 -17.21
N SER A 100 2.64 -11.37 -17.30
CA SER A 100 2.98 -10.68 -18.53
C SER A 100 4.34 -11.15 -19.08
N HIS A 101 5.36 -11.22 -18.19
CA HIS A 101 6.69 -11.68 -18.61
C HIS A 101 6.63 -13.10 -19.15
N ARG A 102 5.95 -14.00 -18.44
CA ARG A 102 5.84 -15.39 -18.86
C ARG A 102 5.15 -15.51 -20.21
N ALA A 103 4.02 -14.84 -20.37
CA ALA A 103 3.24 -14.90 -21.60
C ALA A 103 3.99 -14.28 -22.78
N THR A 104 4.58 -13.13 -22.58
CA THR A 104 5.27 -12.42 -23.66
C THR A 104 6.60 -13.08 -24.01
N ASP A 105 7.29 -13.67 -23.03
CA ASP A 105 8.51 -14.44 -23.31
C ASP A 105 8.20 -15.61 -24.23
N ARG A 106 7.08 -16.31 -24.01
CA ARG A 106 6.69 -17.40 -24.90
C ARG A 106 6.39 -16.91 -26.31
N LEU A 107 5.74 -15.76 -26.44
CA LEU A 107 5.46 -15.18 -27.74
C LEU A 107 6.74 -14.79 -28.47
N LEU A 108 7.66 -14.15 -27.75
CA LEU A 108 8.95 -13.77 -28.34
C LEU A 108 9.74 -14.99 -28.76
N GLN A 109 9.71 -16.05 -27.94
CA GLN A 109 10.42 -17.27 -28.26
C GLN A 109 9.88 -17.91 -29.54
N ARG A 110 8.54 -17.95 -29.69
CA ARG A 110 7.93 -18.48 -30.90
C ARG A 110 8.29 -17.68 -32.15
N LEU A 111 8.33 -16.37 -32.02
CA LEU A 111 8.62 -15.50 -33.17
C LEU A 111 10.08 -15.50 -33.58
N ARG A 112 10.97 -16.07 -32.75
CA ARG A 112 12.38 -16.26 -33.14
C ARG A 112 12.57 -17.40 -34.13
N GLN A 113 11.60 -18.31 -34.21
CA GLN A 113 11.71 -19.46 -35.07
C GLN A 113 11.54 -19.03 -36.51
N PRO A 114 12.43 -19.47 -37.44
CA PRO A 114 12.29 -19.13 -38.86
C PRO A 114 11.07 -19.80 -39.48
#